data_8a8634c06326810c7282d9f5e8bea255
#
_entry.id   8a8634c06326810c7282d9f5e8bea255
#
_cell.length_a   1.000
_cell.length_b   1.000
_cell.length_c   1.000
_cell.angle_alpha   90.00
_cell.angle_beta   90.00
_cell.angle_gamma   90.00
#
_symmetry.space_group_name_H-M   'P 1'
#
loop_
_entity.id
_entity.type
_entity.pdbx_description
1 polymer ?
#
loop_
_entity_poly.entity_id
_entity_poly.type
_entity_poly.pdbx_seq_one_letter_code
_entity_poly.pdbx_strand_id
1 'polypeptide(L)'
;MSKKSWVFLFLIGFVLSCSQKKEDEELKRLVKAQLQNTHTNEEWFAPTSVALEGLTYEQAIWKDTTTNHSIAELTSHIAFWNEMNLRSFKGLEIPDQEVVNEDTFQTPTEEEWLKTLKRLDSIQSEWEVSVEKSNDIKTKEWSEEIINMSAHTGYHLGQIVYLRKHKGWWK
;
A
#
# COMPACT_ATOMS: atom_id res chain seq x y z
N MET A 1 -32.48 7.14 -47.75
CA MET A 1 -32.01 7.33 -46.38
C MET A 1 -30.51 7.18 -46.34
N SER A 2 -29.81 8.17 -45.87
CA SER A 2 -28.41 8.50 -46.19
C SER A 2 -27.41 7.59 -45.50
N LYS A 3 -26.50 6.95 -46.23
CA LYS A 3 -25.34 6.19 -45.75
C LYS A 3 -24.37 7.02 -44.89
N LYS A 4 -24.53 8.35 -44.84
CA LYS A 4 -23.68 9.27 -44.04
C LYS A 4 -23.91 9.22 -42.54
N SER A 5 -25.11 8.85 -42.06
CA SER A 5 -25.40 8.79 -40.61
C SER A 5 -24.70 7.64 -39.89
N TRP A 6 -24.45 6.52 -40.55
CA TRP A 6 -23.80 5.36 -39.95
C TRP A 6 -22.29 5.54 -39.73
N VAL A 7 -21.63 6.30 -40.61
CA VAL A 7 -20.18 6.58 -40.46
C VAL A 7 -19.92 7.52 -39.31
N PHE A 8 -20.82 8.45 -38.99
CA PHE A 8 -20.68 9.38 -37.87
C PHE A 8 -20.84 8.70 -36.51
N LEU A 9 -21.77 7.74 -36.40
CA LEU A 9 -21.95 6.94 -35.16
C LEU A 9 -20.74 6.03 -34.89
N PHE A 10 -20.10 5.48 -35.93
CA PHE A 10 -18.90 4.64 -35.77
C PHE A 10 -17.66 5.45 -35.35
N LEU A 11 -17.50 6.69 -35.84
CA LEU A 11 -16.42 7.59 -35.47
C LEU A 11 -16.54 8.07 -34.03
N ILE A 12 -17.75 8.40 -33.56
CA ILE A 12 -17.99 8.83 -32.17
C ILE A 12 -17.69 7.68 -31.21
N GLY A 13 -18.11 6.45 -31.50
CA GLY A 13 -17.81 5.27 -30.68
C GLY A 13 -16.32 4.98 -30.54
N PHE A 14 -15.55 5.19 -31.61
CA PHE A 14 -14.09 4.96 -31.60
C PHE A 14 -13.35 6.01 -30.78
N VAL A 15 -13.75 7.28 -30.85
CA VAL A 15 -13.15 8.37 -30.06
C VAL A 15 -13.43 8.17 -28.55
N LEU A 16 -14.65 7.79 -28.17
CA LEU A 16 -15.02 7.53 -26.77
C LEU A 16 -14.25 6.34 -26.20
N SER A 17 -14.07 5.26 -26.98
CA SER A 17 -13.30 4.09 -26.54
C SER A 17 -11.81 4.39 -26.33
N CYS A 18 -11.21 5.23 -27.17
CA CYS A 18 -9.82 5.66 -27.00
C CYS A 18 -9.62 6.58 -25.79
N SER A 19 -10.60 7.45 -25.48
CA SER A 19 -10.57 8.30 -24.29
C SER A 19 -10.64 7.48 -23.02
N GLN A 20 -11.60 6.54 -22.95
CA GLN A 20 -11.76 5.67 -21.77
C GLN A 20 -10.50 4.85 -21.51
N LYS A 21 -9.91 4.22 -22.51
CA LYS A 21 -8.68 3.44 -22.35
C LYS A 21 -7.53 4.27 -21.79
N LYS A 22 -7.37 5.52 -22.23
CA LYS A 22 -6.35 6.42 -21.72
C LYS A 22 -6.57 6.80 -20.26
N GLU A 23 -7.82 7.00 -19.85
CA GLU A 23 -8.19 7.29 -18.47
C GLU A 23 -7.91 6.09 -17.55
N ASP A 24 -8.22 4.88 -17.99
CA ASP A 24 -7.98 3.65 -17.24
C ASP A 24 -6.47 3.36 -17.08
N GLU A 25 -5.67 3.58 -18.14
CA GLU A 25 -4.20 3.48 -18.08
C GLU A 25 -3.60 4.51 -17.12
N GLU A 26 -4.11 5.74 -17.12
CA GLU A 26 -3.67 6.80 -16.21
C GLU A 26 -4.04 6.49 -14.76
N LEU A 27 -5.25 5.99 -14.49
CA LEU A 27 -5.66 5.54 -13.16
C LEU A 27 -4.72 4.45 -12.63
N LYS A 28 -4.44 3.43 -13.43
CA LYS A 28 -3.51 2.35 -13.06
C LYS A 28 -2.12 2.89 -12.73
N ARG A 29 -1.61 3.81 -13.55
CA ARG A 29 -0.33 4.47 -13.33
C ARG A 29 -0.29 5.22 -11.99
N LEU A 30 -1.36 5.98 -11.68
CA LEU A 30 -1.47 6.74 -10.42
C LEU A 30 -1.55 5.83 -9.20
N VAL A 31 -2.37 4.79 -9.26
CA VAL A 31 -2.52 3.80 -8.18
C VAL A 31 -1.19 3.09 -7.91
N LYS A 32 -0.50 2.67 -8.98
CA LYS A 32 0.82 2.03 -8.85
C LYS A 32 1.87 3.00 -8.29
N ALA A 33 1.91 4.24 -8.75
CA ALA A 33 2.82 5.25 -8.21
C ALA A 33 2.58 5.48 -6.70
N GLN A 34 1.32 5.49 -6.26
CA GLN A 34 0.98 5.61 -4.85
C GLN A 34 1.50 4.43 -4.00
N LEU A 35 1.41 3.20 -4.51
CA LEU A 35 2.02 2.03 -3.86
C LEU A 35 3.54 2.17 -3.76
N GLN A 36 4.20 2.55 -4.83
CA GLN A 36 5.65 2.77 -4.87
C GLN A 36 6.11 3.88 -3.93
N ASN A 37 5.34 4.96 -3.79
CA ASN A 37 5.64 6.06 -2.87
C ASN A 37 5.56 5.64 -1.40
N THR A 38 4.77 4.63 -1.06
CA THR A 38 4.76 4.06 0.30
C THR A 38 5.82 2.98 0.51
N HIS A 39 6.35 2.38 -0.54
CA HIS A 39 7.28 1.26 -0.49
C HIS A 39 8.74 1.68 -0.62
N THR A 40 9.14 2.22 -1.78
CA THR A 40 10.55 2.44 -2.13
C THR A 40 10.87 3.83 -2.67
N ASN A 41 9.90 4.57 -3.23
CA ASN A 41 10.17 5.85 -3.86
C ASN A 41 10.14 6.98 -2.82
N GLU A 42 11.25 7.69 -2.69
CA GLU A 42 11.35 8.89 -1.86
C GLU A 42 10.72 10.09 -2.60
N GLU A 43 9.53 10.49 -2.13
CA GLU A 43 8.79 11.65 -2.64
C GLU A 43 8.56 12.67 -1.51
N TRP A 44 7.30 12.94 -1.12
CA TRP A 44 6.98 13.91 -0.07
C TRP A 44 7.21 13.37 1.36
N PHE A 45 7.37 12.07 1.53
CA PHE A 45 7.61 11.40 2.81
C PHE A 45 8.52 10.20 2.62
N ALA A 46 9.13 9.74 3.71
CA ALA A 46 9.99 8.58 3.69
C ALA A 46 9.19 7.30 3.45
N PRO A 47 9.49 6.50 2.41
CA PRO A 47 8.85 5.21 2.18
C PRO A 47 9.25 4.18 3.24
N THR A 48 8.59 3.01 3.23
CA THR A 48 8.86 1.90 4.15
C THR A 48 10.34 1.50 4.16
N SER A 49 10.96 1.38 2.99
CA SER A 49 12.37 1.02 2.83
C SER A 49 13.31 1.95 3.60
N VAL A 50 13.06 3.25 3.55
CA VAL A 50 13.86 4.28 4.25
C VAL A 50 13.45 4.40 5.72
N ALA A 51 12.15 4.37 6.02
CA ALA A 51 11.64 4.54 7.37
C ALA A 51 12.09 3.41 8.32
N LEU A 52 12.35 2.21 7.82
CA LEU A 52 12.76 1.04 8.59
C LEU A 52 14.26 0.69 8.46
N GLU A 53 14.99 1.40 7.58
CA GLU A 53 16.39 1.10 7.30
C GLU A 53 17.28 1.23 8.55
N GLY A 54 18.12 0.23 8.79
CA GLY A 54 19.17 0.25 9.80
C GLY A 54 18.68 0.25 11.26
N LEU A 55 17.40 -0.02 11.52
CA LEU A 55 16.89 -0.19 12.87
C LEU A 55 17.37 -1.49 13.50
N THR A 56 17.91 -1.42 14.73
CA THR A 56 18.12 -2.62 15.52
C THR A 56 16.81 -3.10 16.14
N TYR A 57 16.80 -4.34 16.62
CA TYR A 57 15.63 -4.90 17.31
C TYR A 57 15.26 -4.08 18.54
N GLU A 58 16.25 -3.70 19.36
CA GLU A 58 16.04 -2.90 20.60
C GLU A 58 15.45 -1.53 20.27
N GLN A 59 15.85 -0.91 19.16
CA GLN A 59 15.26 0.35 18.70
C GLN A 59 13.82 0.15 18.24
N ALA A 60 13.56 -0.97 17.54
CA ALA A 60 12.24 -1.26 17.00
C ALA A 60 11.17 -1.53 18.08
N ILE A 61 11.54 -2.22 19.16
CA ILE A 61 10.62 -2.53 20.27
C ILE A 61 10.55 -1.44 21.36
N TRP A 62 11.38 -0.40 21.23
CA TRP A 62 11.42 0.66 22.23
C TRP A 62 10.07 1.34 22.40
N LYS A 63 9.63 1.51 23.63
CA LYS A 63 8.43 2.25 24.06
C LYS A 63 8.75 3.06 25.32
N ASP A 64 8.11 4.21 25.46
CA ASP A 64 8.02 4.94 26.71
C ASP A 64 6.57 5.03 27.20
N THR A 65 6.33 5.75 28.27
CA THR A 65 5.00 5.91 28.86
C THR A 65 4.07 6.80 28.05
N THR A 66 4.59 7.51 27.06
CA THR A 66 3.83 8.45 26.21
C THR A 66 3.59 7.90 24.79
N THR A 67 4.37 6.89 24.40
CA THR A 67 4.28 6.25 23.09
C THR A 67 3.25 5.14 23.12
N ASN A 68 2.21 5.26 22.30
CA ASN A 68 1.16 4.24 22.27
C ASN A 68 1.67 2.92 21.69
N HIS A 69 2.42 3.00 20.57
CA HIS A 69 3.00 1.83 19.90
C HIS A 69 4.48 2.02 19.62
N SER A 70 5.23 0.90 19.66
CA SER A 70 6.61 0.85 19.20
C SER A 70 6.69 0.82 17.66
N ILE A 71 7.89 1.04 17.12
CA ILE A 71 8.13 0.91 15.65
C ILE A 71 7.80 -0.52 15.18
N ALA A 72 8.16 -1.54 15.96
CA ALA A 72 7.87 -2.93 15.61
C ALA A 72 6.37 -3.22 15.60
N GLU A 73 5.60 -2.71 16.55
CA GLU A 73 4.15 -2.84 16.61
C GLU A 73 3.48 -2.13 15.41
N LEU A 74 3.89 -0.91 15.10
CA LEU A 74 3.43 -0.18 13.91
C LEU A 74 3.73 -0.94 12.61
N THR A 75 4.93 -1.52 12.50
CA THR A 75 5.33 -2.31 11.32
C THR A 75 4.50 -3.58 11.19
N SER A 76 4.23 -4.28 12.29
CA SER A 76 3.37 -5.48 12.31
C SER A 76 1.95 -5.15 11.86
N HIS A 77 1.40 -4.04 12.35
CA HIS A 77 0.09 -3.53 11.97
C HIS A 77 0.00 -3.18 10.47
N ILE A 78 0.99 -2.45 9.94
CA ILE A 78 1.08 -2.14 8.51
C ILE A 78 1.12 -3.44 7.68
N ALA A 79 1.98 -4.39 8.06
CA ALA A 79 2.12 -5.66 7.34
C ALA A 79 0.82 -6.45 7.34
N PHE A 80 0.13 -6.52 8.48
CA PHE A 80 -1.15 -7.21 8.61
C PHE A 80 -2.20 -6.66 7.62
N TRP A 81 -2.47 -5.34 7.66
CA TRP A 81 -3.51 -4.75 6.84
C TRP A 81 -3.16 -4.74 5.35
N ASN A 82 -1.89 -4.53 4.99
CA ASN A 82 -1.46 -4.63 3.60
C ASN A 82 -1.66 -6.06 3.06
N GLU A 83 -1.36 -7.10 3.87
CA GLU A 83 -1.56 -8.49 3.46
C GLU A 83 -3.04 -8.86 3.32
N MET A 84 -3.88 -8.48 4.30
CA MET A 84 -5.31 -8.78 4.26
C MET A 84 -5.97 -8.16 3.03
N ASN A 85 -5.67 -6.90 2.74
CA ASN A 85 -6.18 -6.24 1.54
C ASN A 85 -5.63 -6.87 0.24
N LEU A 86 -4.35 -7.24 0.20
CA LEU A 86 -3.77 -7.94 -0.96
C LEU A 86 -4.45 -9.29 -1.21
N ARG A 87 -4.70 -10.06 -0.16
CA ARG A 87 -5.43 -11.33 -0.26
C ARG A 87 -6.83 -11.11 -0.83
N SER A 88 -7.56 -10.12 -0.33
CA SER A 88 -8.87 -9.74 -0.83
C SER A 88 -8.81 -9.28 -2.29
N PHE A 89 -7.87 -8.41 -2.64
CA PHE A 89 -7.63 -8.01 -4.02
C PHE A 89 -7.40 -9.21 -4.95
N LYS A 90 -6.65 -10.21 -4.49
CA LYS A 90 -6.37 -11.43 -5.27
C LYS A 90 -7.53 -12.42 -5.30
N GLY A 91 -8.58 -12.19 -4.53
CA GLY A 91 -9.71 -13.11 -4.37
C GLY A 91 -9.34 -14.37 -3.59
N LEU A 92 -8.33 -14.28 -2.73
CA LEU A 92 -7.93 -15.37 -1.84
C LEU A 92 -8.80 -15.37 -0.59
N GLU A 93 -8.92 -16.53 0.03
CA GLU A 93 -9.65 -16.69 1.28
C GLU A 93 -9.06 -15.79 2.38
N ILE A 94 -9.92 -15.03 3.04
CA ILE A 94 -9.61 -14.24 4.23
C ILE A 94 -10.17 -15.04 5.41
N PRO A 95 -9.44 -15.15 6.53
CA PRO A 95 -9.97 -15.80 7.73
C PRO A 95 -11.31 -15.17 8.13
N ASP A 96 -12.33 -16.01 8.29
CA ASP A 96 -13.68 -15.60 8.75
C ASP A 96 -13.68 -15.35 10.26
N GLN A 97 -12.76 -14.51 10.71
CA GLN A 97 -12.61 -14.14 12.11
C GLN A 97 -12.66 -12.62 12.21
N GLU A 98 -13.49 -12.13 13.12
CA GLU A 98 -13.50 -10.71 13.47
C GLU A 98 -12.10 -10.29 13.94
N VAL A 99 -11.49 -9.35 13.24
CA VAL A 99 -10.18 -8.82 13.59
C VAL A 99 -10.35 -7.64 14.51
N VAL A 100 -9.87 -7.76 15.75
CA VAL A 100 -9.74 -6.64 16.66
C VAL A 100 -8.51 -5.83 16.21
N ASN A 101 -8.72 -4.57 15.85
CA ASN A 101 -7.65 -3.73 15.30
C ASN A 101 -6.42 -3.63 16.23
N GLU A 102 -6.64 -3.54 17.54
CA GLU A 102 -5.57 -3.47 18.54
C GLU A 102 -4.68 -4.73 18.54
N ASP A 103 -5.24 -5.89 18.25
CA ASP A 103 -4.50 -7.15 18.20
C ASP A 103 -3.53 -7.25 17.03
N THR A 104 -3.60 -6.33 16.07
CA THR A 104 -2.66 -6.27 14.94
C THR A 104 -1.33 -5.60 15.28
N PHE A 105 -1.26 -4.87 16.41
CA PHE A 105 -0.05 -4.25 16.93
C PHE A 105 0.77 -5.25 17.78
N GLN A 106 1.34 -6.24 17.11
CA GLN A 106 2.08 -7.31 17.76
C GLN A 106 3.51 -6.86 18.10
N THR A 107 3.93 -7.10 19.36
CA THR A 107 5.33 -6.97 19.75
C THR A 107 6.07 -8.26 19.38
N PRO A 108 6.91 -8.25 18.33
CA PRO A 108 7.59 -9.45 17.86
C PRO A 108 8.79 -9.79 18.75
N THR A 109 9.24 -11.04 18.71
CA THR A 109 10.62 -11.41 19.06
C THR A 109 11.60 -10.89 17.99
N GLU A 110 12.91 -10.95 18.26
CA GLU A 110 13.94 -10.51 17.31
C GLU A 110 13.86 -11.28 15.97
N GLU A 111 13.65 -12.59 16.03
CA GLU A 111 13.48 -13.41 14.83
C GLU A 111 12.21 -13.04 14.04
N GLU A 112 11.11 -12.80 14.75
CA GLU A 112 9.85 -12.36 14.14
C GLU A 112 9.96 -10.96 13.56
N TRP A 113 10.71 -10.05 14.18
CA TRP A 113 10.99 -8.73 13.64
C TRP A 113 11.64 -8.81 12.26
N LEU A 114 12.70 -9.60 12.12
CA LEU A 114 13.37 -9.80 10.84
C LEU A 114 12.46 -10.44 9.77
N LYS A 115 11.57 -11.35 10.20
CA LYS A 115 10.56 -11.93 9.32
C LYS A 115 9.51 -10.90 8.91
N THR A 116 9.09 -10.04 9.84
CA THR A 116 8.09 -8.98 9.58
C THR A 116 8.60 -7.95 8.59
N LEU A 117 9.86 -7.53 8.68
CA LEU A 117 10.49 -6.65 7.70
C LEU A 117 10.46 -7.24 6.29
N LYS A 118 10.90 -8.49 6.14
CA LYS A 118 10.89 -9.19 4.84
C LYS A 118 9.48 -9.41 4.31
N ARG A 119 8.55 -9.75 5.21
CA ARG A 119 7.14 -9.96 4.86
C ARG A 119 6.52 -8.68 4.32
N LEU A 120 6.71 -7.54 5.00
CA LEU A 120 6.17 -6.25 4.57
C LEU A 120 6.72 -5.84 3.20
N ASP A 121 8.03 -5.92 2.99
CA ASP A 121 8.69 -5.65 1.70
C ASP A 121 8.11 -6.54 0.57
N SER A 122 7.97 -7.84 0.84
CA SER A 122 7.38 -8.79 -0.11
C SER A 122 5.92 -8.48 -0.45
N ILE A 123 5.10 -8.11 0.55
CA ILE A 123 3.70 -7.76 0.36
C ILE A 123 3.57 -6.49 -0.50
N GLN A 124 4.37 -5.46 -0.20
CA GLN A 124 4.35 -4.20 -0.96
C GLN A 124 4.82 -4.41 -2.40
N SER A 125 5.88 -5.19 -2.61
CA SER A 125 6.32 -5.60 -3.97
C SER A 125 5.22 -6.37 -4.71
N GLU A 126 4.51 -7.28 -4.02
CA GLU A 126 3.45 -8.07 -4.64
C GLU A 126 2.20 -7.23 -4.97
N TRP A 127 1.92 -6.19 -4.20
CA TRP A 127 0.89 -5.21 -4.54
C TRP A 127 1.17 -4.53 -5.88
N GLU A 128 2.40 -4.02 -6.08
CA GLU A 128 2.81 -3.37 -7.32
C GLU A 128 2.65 -4.30 -8.53
N VAL A 129 3.11 -5.56 -8.39
CA VAL A 129 2.99 -6.59 -9.43
C VAL A 129 1.53 -6.96 -9.69
N SER A 130 0.72 -7.06 -8.64
CA SER A 130 -0.70 -7.44 -8.75
C SER A 130 -1.53 -6.37 -9.46
N VAL A 131 -1.29 -5.09 -9.16
CA VAL A 131 -1.93 -3.96 -9.86
C VAL A 131 -1.47 -3.89 -11.31
N GLU A 132 -0.18 -4.05 -11.58
CA GLU A 132 0.35 -4.06 -12.96
C GLU A 132 -0.32 -5.13 -13.83
N LYS A 133 -0.52 -6.32 -13.29
CA LYS A 133 -1.14 -7.46 -13.98
C LYS A 133 -2.67 -7.44 -14.00
N SER A 134 -3.32 -6.60 -13.20
CA SER A 134 -4.78 -6.53 -13.16
C SER A 134 -5.35 -5.92 -14.46
N ASN A 135 -6.59 -6.26 -14.77
CA ASN A 135 -7.34 -5.56 -15.82
C ASN A 135 -7.86 -4.20 -15.31
N ASP A 136 -8.28 -3.35 -16.22
CA ASP A 136 -8.70 -1.98 -15.92
C ASP A 136 -9.95 -1.93 -15.02
N ILE A 137 -10.88 -2.86 -15.20
CA ILE A 137 -12.09 -2.98 -14.38
C ILE A 137 -11.70 -3.20 -12.92
N LYS A 138 -10.85 -4.20 -12.65
CA LYS A 138 -10.38 -4.52 -11.30
C LYS A 138 -9.57 -3.38 -10.68
N THR A 139 -8.70 -2.74 -11.46
CA THR A 139 -7.96 -1.57 -10.98
C THR A 139 -8.92 -0.46 -10.54
N LYS A 140 -9.96 -0.19 -11.32
CA LYS A 140 -10.96 0.84 -11.04
C LYS A 140 -11.78 0.51 -9.79
N GLU A 141 -12.24 -0.73 -9.67
CA GLU A 141 -13.01 -1.20 -8.50
C GLU A 141 -12.22 -1.11 -7.18
N TRP A 142 -10.91 -1.31 -7.25
CA TRP A 142 -10.04 -1.35 -6.08
C TRP A 142 -9.23 -0.06 -5.84
N SER A 143 -9.34 0.93 -6.72
CA SER A 143 -8.53 2.14 -6.65
C SER A 143 -8.70 2.91 -5.33
N GLU A 144 -9.93 3.05 -4.84
CA GLU A 144 -10.22 3.74 -3.58
C GLU A 144 -9.60 3.01 -2.39
N GLU A 145 -9.77 1.68 -2.31
CA GLU A 145 -9.22 0.86 -1.23
C GLU A 145 -7.68 0.88 -1.22
N ILE A 146 -7.05 0.79 -2.39
CA ILE A 146 -5.59 0.85 -2.51
C ILE A 146 -5.06 2.23 -2.08
N ILE A 147 -5.74 3.32 -2.45
CA ILE A 147 -5.36 4.67 -2.04
C ILE A 147 -5.52 4.83 -0.53
N ASN A 148 -6.62 4.36 0.06
CA ASN A 148 -6.86 4.41 1.51
C ASN A 148 -5.81 3.59 2.27
N MET A 149 -5.50 2.38 1.83
CA MET A 149 -4.45 1.54 2.42
C MET A 149 -3.07 2.21 2.32
N SER A 150 -2.75 2.83 1.20
CA SER A 150 -1.50 3.57 1.03
C SER A 150 -1.44 4.80 1.95
N ALA A 151 -2.54 5.54 2.09
CA ALA A 151 -2.64 6.66 3.02
C ALA A 151 -2.47 6.22 4.48
N HIS A 152 -3.08 5.11 4.86
CA HIS A 152 -2.92 4.47 6.17
C HIS A 152 -1.46 4.04 6.43
N THR A 153 -0.81 3.43 5.44
CA THR A 153 0.62 3.12 5.50
C THR A 153 1.45 4.39 5.72
N GLY A 154 1.22 5.44 4.92
CA GLY A 154 1.91 6.74 5.06
C GLY A 154 1.69 7.40 6.43
N TYR A 155 0.50 7.28 7.01
CA TYR A 155 0.20 7.76 8.37
C TYR A 155 1.09 7.08 9.41
N HIS A 156 1.23 5.76 9.37
CA HIS A 156 2.07 5.02 10.31
C HIS A 156 3.58 5.21 10.02
N LEU A 157 3.98 5.37 8.77
CA LEU A 157 5.36 5.74 8.45
C LEU A 157 5.74 7.10 9.05
N GLY A 158 4.81 8.05 9.06
CA GLY A 158 4.99 9.33 9.76
C GLY A 158 5.24 9.16 11.26
N GLN A 159 4.53 8.26 11.93
CA GLN A 159 4.75 7.92 13.34
C GLN A 159 6.12 7.26 13.56
N ILE A 160 6.51 6.31 12.71
CA ILE A 160 7.83 5.66 12.76
C ILE A 160 8.96 6.70 12.62
N VAL A 161 8.88 7.56 11.61
CA VAL A 161 9.88 8.62 11.38
C VAL A 161 9.93 9.60 12.56
N TYR A 162 8.77 9.96 13.14
CA TYR A 162 8.70 10.80 14.33
C TYR A 162 9.45 10.16 15.50
N LEU A 163 9.20 8.88 15.80
CA LEU A 163 9.88 8.15 16.89
C LEU A 163 11.39 8.10 16.64
N ARG A 164 11.84 7.80 15.43
CA ARG A 164 13.26 7.76 15.08
C ARG A 164 13.93 9.12 15.27
N LYS A 165 13.29 10.21 14.80
CA LYS A 165 13.81 11.57 15.00
C LYS A 165 13.85 11.96 16.46
N HIS A 166 12.81 11.68 17.21
CA HIS A 166 12.72 11.96 18.64
C HIS A 166 13.84 11.27 19.45
N LYS A 167 14.22 10.07 19.04
CA LYS A 167 15.28 9.26 19.66
C LYS A 167 16.69 9.50 19.10
N GLY A 168 16.82 10.33 18.08
CA GLY A 168 18.12 10.54 17.41
C GLY A 168 18.57 9.34 16.56
N TRP A 169 17.66 8.45 16.13
CA TRP A 169 17.92 7.28 15.28
C TRP A 169 17.66 7.55 13.80
N TRP A 170 17.25 8.75 13.46
CA TRP A 170 17.07 9.16 12.08
C TRP A 170 18.39 9.73 11.54
N LYS A 171 18.85 9.19 10.39
CA LYS A 171 20.05 9.69 9.69
C LYS A 171 19.67 10.73 8.64
#